data_da47de67aefd902c8a334f95fc3d2229
#
_entry.id   da47de67aefd902c8a334f95fc3d2229
#
_cell.length_a   1.000
_cell.length_b   1.000
_cell.length_c   1.000
_cell.angle_alpha   90.00
_cell.angle_beta   90.00
_cell.angle_gamma   90.00
#
_symmetry.space_group_name_H-M   'P 1'
#
loop_
_entity.id
_entity.type
_entity.pdbx_description
1 polymer ?
#
loop_
_entity_poly.entity_id
_entity_poly.type
_entity_poly.pdbx_seq_one_letter_code
_entity_poly.pdbx_strand_id
1 'polypeptide(L)'
;MCKNCNVESHKEGEKFKSYVPLHGHSSYSQGDGVSKIEDIIERVKEIGAPGVSLTEHGNMSSFYKFYKQAKAGKVNPIVGCELYTNDLYHNDKEKFLEIKRGSVEMVGDAGETLTKSDADNNHTLVYAKNYEGIKNILKVSNASFETFYRKPLSSLQMVYDTLDENNIITTGCLQSKWNQLVLAGRETEALELIKKFRDKFGEDFYLEVQLNNLDMQKTCNDFYKKVYEKTGIKPVFSLDYHYVNKDDWYIQYLLYVIRQRETVNSYSVDDWFYSVYSLYIKEIEEVYAEAETYGMDKEFLEVAIQSTFEINAKVNIEMPMYPDNFPKYLDKKEDAEAEFMAKLRTKWMEKIGNGLLPGNDDRYGDRLKYEVDIIKEKGFVDYFLILDDLLIFERFLNPSRIDPADVDLDIDSHTHGLCEDYLKEKYGTEKVCHIANFGRFGVKTTIKDLARIHELDFVLSNKLTSYFSVNPDASVEDEIKAAFKIAQKKKEHDLVKFIKENQKLFLKIAPKMIGMIRHTGRHASGILVSNKELVNSELPLLKLKGETVTGVQEGGDAREVSELGYCKLDILGLKNASIINKGFKLIEDRYGIK
;
A
#
# COMPACT_ATOMS: atom_id res chain seq x y z
N MET A 1 22.24 -19.50 -1.84
CA MET A 1 21.56 -20.72 -2.35
C MET A 1 20.61 -21.21 -1.29
N CYS A 2 19.32 -20.99 -1.48
CA CYS A 2 18.27 -21.45 -0.55
C CYS A 2 18.19 -22.98 -0.60
N LYS A 3 18.46 -23.65 0.53
CA LYS A 3 18.53 -25.14 0.62
C LYS A 3 17.16 -25.84 0.54
N ASN A 4 16.05 -25.09 0.35
CA ASN A 4 14.69 -25.64 0.36
C ASN A 4 13.89 -25.39 -0.93
N CYS A 5 14.53 -24.92 -2.02
CA CYS A 5 13.89 -24.89 -3.33
C CYS A 5 14.10 -26.24 -4.01
N ASN A 6 13.35 -27.26 -3.61
CA ASN A 6 13.13 -28.40 -4.49
C ASN A 6 12.27 -27.91 -5.67
N VAL A 7 12.92 -27.40 -6.70
CA VAL A 7 12.36 -27.46 -8.05
C VAL A 7 12.44 -28.96 -8.40
N GLU A 8 11.38 -29.69 -8.07
CA GLU A 8 11.23 -31.04 -8.59
C GLU A 8 11.35 -30.92 -10.10
N SER A 9 12.34 -31.57 -10.66
CA SER A 9 12.54 -31.62 -12.11
C SER A 9 11.26 -32.21 -12.70
N HIS A 10 10.43 -31.34 -13.27
CA HIS A 10 9.21 -31.75 -13.93
C HIS A 10 9.59 -32.71 -15.05
N LYS A 11 9.08 -33.92 -15.01
CA LYS A 11 9.33 -34.89 -16.08
C LYS A 11 8.45 -34.52 -17.27
N GLU A 12 9.07 -34.48 -18.43
CA GLU A 12 8.37 -34.20 -19.68
C GLU A 12 7.12 -35.09 -19.81
N GLY A 13 5.93 -34.45 -19.86
CA GLY A 13 4.64 -35.12 -19.96
C GLY A 13 3.81 -35.28 -18.66
N GLU A 14 4.34 -34.93 -17.48
CA GLU A 14 3.53 -34.85 -16.24
C GLU A 14 2.91 -33.43 -16.11
N LYS A 15 1.64 -33.36 -15.64
CA LYS A 15 1.00 -32.05 -15.35
C LYS A 15 1.61 -31.43 -14.07
N PHE A 16 1.75 -30.13 -14.05
CA PHE A 16 2.09 -29.41 -12.82
C PHE A 16 1.02 -29.66 -11.74
N LYS A 17 1.45 -29.74 -10.48
CA LYS A 17 0.56 -29.90 -9.32
C LYS A 17 0.18 -28.55 -8.68
N SER A 18 0.86 -27.48 -9.06
CA SER A 18 0.70 -26.14 -8.54
C SER A 18 1.32 -25.14 -9.51
N TYR A 19 1.25 -23.88 -9.19
CA TYR A 19 1.93 -22.76 -9.86
C TYR A 19 2.19 -21.67 -8.84
N VAL A 20 2.98 -20.64 -9.16
CA VAL A 20 3.15 -19.48 -8.29
C VAL A 20 2.18 -18.39 -8.74
N PRO A 21 1.17 -18.01 -7.92
CA PRO A 21 0.25 -16.94 -8.26
C PRO A 21 0.98 -15.61 -8.42
N LEU A 22 1.03 -15.12 -9.65
CA LEU A 22 1.60 -13.84 -10.03
C LEU A 22 0.48 -12.85 -10.38
N HIS A 23 0.82 -11.54 -10.38
CA HIS A 23 -0.10 -10.45 -10.70
C HIS A 23 -1.34 -10.49 -9.80
N GLY A 24 -1.23 -9.94 -8.62
CA GLY A 24 -2.33 -10.00 -7.65
C GLY A 24 -2.52 -8.73 -6.85
N HIS A 25 -3.76 -8.52 -6.45
CA HIS A 25 -4.24 -7.33 -5.77
C HIS A 25 -4.88 -7.66 -4.43
N SER A 26 -4.46 -6.93 -3.40
CA SER A 26 -5.11 -6.97 -2.10
C SER A 26 -6.04 -5.76 -1.90
N SER A 27 -6.61 -5.64 -0.71
CA SER A 27 -7.42 -4.47 -0.33
C SER A 27 -6.65 -3.13 -0.35
N TYR A 28 -5.33 -3.15 -0.56
CA TYR A 28 -4.52 -1.94 -0.80
C TYR A 28 -4.68 -1.40 -2.23
N SER A 29 -5.17 -2.20 -3.18
CA SER A 29 -5.75 -1.77 -4.45
C SER A 29 -7.19 -1.32 -4.21
N GLN A 30 -7.36 -0.14 -3.57
CA GLN A 30 -8.59 0.32 -2.95
C GLN A 30 -9.79 0.38 -3.90
N GLY A 31 -10.87 -0.31 -3.49
CA GLY A 31 -12.13 -0.36 -4.23
C GLY A 31 -12.12 -1.29 -5.44
N ASP A 32 -11.09 -2.14 -5.53
CA ASP A 32 -10.89 -3.12 -6.58
C ASP A 32 -10.44 -4.46 -6.00
N GLY A 33 -9.23 -4.55 -5.39
CA GLY A 33 -8.81 -5.74 -4.67
C GLY A 33 -9.63 -5.97 -3.39
N VAL A 34 -10.09 -7.20 -3.16
CA VAL A 34 -10.95 -7.54 -2.01
C VAL A 34 -10.35 -8.60 -1.10
N SER A 35 -9.07 -8.90 -1.26
CA SER A 35 -8.37 -9.88 -0.44
C SER A 35 -7.60 -9.23 0.70
N LYS A 36 -7.58 -9.87 1.86
CA LYS A 36 -6.62 -9.57 2.91
C LYS A 36 -5.33 -10.33 2.62
N ILE A 37 -4.21 -9.80 3.03
CA ILE A 37 -2.90 -10.44 2.79
C ILE A 37 -2.85 -11.81 3.48
N GLU A 38 -3.45 -11.91 4.67
CA GLU A 38 -3.55 -13.15 5.46
C GLU A 38 -4.30 -14.26 4.67
N ASP A 39 -5.45 -13.92 4.10
CA ASP A 39 -6.29 -14.85 3.33
C ASP A 39 -5.57 -15.32 2.05
N ILE A 40 -4.83 -14.43 1.38
CA ILE A 40 -3.99 -14.78 0.22
C ILE A 40 -2.92 -15.80 0.60
N ILE A 41 -2.21 -15.58 1.71
CA ILE A 41 -1.14 -16.47 2.17
C ILE A 41 -1.70 -17.85 2.55
N GLU A 42 -2.86 -17.91 3.20
CA GLU A 42 -3.53 -19.18 3.51
C GLU A 42 -3.90 -19.94 2.23
N ARG A 43 -4.53 -19.26 1.28
CA ARG A 43 -4.93 -19.88 0.00
C ARG A 43 -3.73 -20.41 -0.79
N VAL A 44 -2.65 -19.67 -0.81
CA VAL A 44 -1.40 -20.06 -1.49
C VAL A 44 -0.82 -21.35 -0.90
N LYS A 45 -0.91 -21.52 0.42
CA LYS A 45 -0.52 -22.78 1.09
C LYS A 45 -1.46 -23.94 0.74
N GLU A 46 -2.77 -23.67 0.65
CA GLU A 46 -3.77 -24.70 0.28
C GLU A 46 -3.47 -25.28 -1.10
N ILE A 47 -3.17 -24.42 -2.10
CA ILE A 47 -2.82 -24.88 -3.46
C ILE A 47 -1.37 -25.38 -3.58
N GLY A 48 -0.60 -25.41 -2.47
CA GLY A 48 0.77 -25.94 -2.45
C GLY A 48 1.79 -25.06 -3.20
N ALA A 49 1.53 -23.76 -3.41
CA ALA A 49 2.46 -22.88 -4.09
C ALA A 49 3.60 -22.42 -3.16
N PRO A 50 4.86 -22.40 -3.64
CA PRO A 50 6.02 -22.01 -2.82
C PRO A 50 6.17 -20.50 -2.62
N GLY A 51 5.47 -19.69 -3.38
CA GLY A 51 5.52 -18.23 -3.36
C GLY A 51 4.26 -17.59 -3.90
N VAL A 52 4.16 -16.29 -3.75
CA VAL A 52 3.04 -15.47 -4.25
C VAL A 52 3.50 -14.05 -4.50
N SER A 53 2.89 -13.34 -5.44
CA SER A 53 3.14 -11.92 -5.62
C SER A 53 1.98 -11.04 -5.15
N LEU A 54 2.31 -9.80 -4.75
CA LEU A 54 1.39 -8.68 -4.70
C LEU A 54 1.92 -7.52 -5.55
N THR A 55 1.03 -6.97 -6.36
CA THR A 55 1.33 -5.94 -7.37
C THR A 55 0.22 -4.89 -7.37
N GLU A 56 0.07 -4.15 -6.27
CA GLU A 56 -1.01 -3.20 -6.08
C GLU A 56 -1.05 -2.14 -7.21
N HIS A 57 -2.25 -1.68 -7.53
CA HIS A 57 -2.47 -0.64 -8.53
C HIS A 57 -1.79 0.69 -8.18
N GLY A 58 -0.71 1.01 -8.88
CA GLY A 58 0.00 2.28 -8.82
C GLY A 58 0.55 2.66 -7.45
N ASN A 59 0.71 1.70 -6.53
CA ASN A 59 1.26 1.97 -5.19
C ASN A 59 1.96 0.76 -4.60
N MET A 60 2.82 1.01 -3.61
CA MET A 60 3.59 -0.01 -2.88
C MET A 60 3.15 -0.14 -1.41
N SER A 61 1.94 0.28 -1.06
CA SER A 61 1.52 0.43 0.35
C SER A 61 1.44 -0.90 1.12
N SER A 62 1.22 -2.02 0.42
CA SER A 62 1.14 -3.35 1.05
C SER A 62 2.50 -4.03 1.23
N PHE A 63 3.57 -3.54 0.57
CA PHE A 63 4.81 -4.30 0.34
C PHE A 63 5.47 -4.79 1.63
N TYR A 64 5.56 -3.93 2.65
CA TYR A 64 6.26 -4.28 3.89
C TYR A 64 5.44 -5.27 4.73
N LYS A 65 4.14 -5.00 4.88
CA LYS A 65 3.23 -5.92 5.58
C LYS A 65 3.18 -7.28 4.88
N PHE A 66 3.08 -7.29 3.55
CA PHE A 66 3.09 -8.50 2.75
C PHE A 66 4.39 -9.28 2.93
N TYR A 67 5.53 -8.62 2.82
CA TYR A 67 6.84 -9.24 3.05
C TYR A 67 6.91 -9.94 4.41
N LYS A 68 6.55 -9.24 5.50
CA LYS A 68 6.58 -9.81 6.86
C LYS A 68 5.66 -11.02 7.00
N GLN A 69 4.44 -10.91 6.53
CA GLN A 69 3.44 -11.97 6.68
C GLN A 69 3.75 -13.19 5.82
N ALA A 70 4.22 -13.00 4.59
CA ALA A 70 4.62 -14.11 3.73
C ALA A 70 5.84 -14.86 4.29
N LYS A 71 6.87 -14.14 4.76
CA LYS A 71 8.02 -14.77 5.45
C LYS A 71 7.60 -15.54 6.72
N ALA A 72 6.74 -14.95 7.56
CA ALA A 72 6.18 -15.64 8.73
C ALA A 72 5.37 -16.89 8.32
N GLY A 73 4.64 -16.81 7.23
CA GLY A 73 3.89 -17.91 6.61
C GLY A 73 4.75 -18.95 5.91
N LYS A 74 6.06 -18.74 5.76
CA LYS A 74 7.00 -19.58 5.00
C LYS A 74 6.64 -19.67 3.50
N VAL A 75 6.05 -18.61 2.96
CA VAL A 75 5.77 -18.42 1.54
C VAL A 75 6.76 -17.39 1.01
N ASN A 76 7.36 -17.61 -0.17
CA ASN A 76 8.31 -16.65 -0.75
C ASN A 76 7.56 -15.40 -1.23
N PRO A 77 7.84 -14.18 -0.67
CA PRO A 77 7.20 -12.95 -1.10
C PRO A 77 7.81 -12.45 -2.41
N ILE A 78 7.01 -12.33 -3.45
CA ILE A 78 7.38 -11.69 -4.72
C ILE A 78 6.74 -10.29 -4.71
N VAL A 79 7.50 -9.31 -4.22
CA VAL A 79 7.04 -7.92 -4.14
C VAL A 79 7.09 -7.28 -5.52
N GLY A 80 6.00 -6.67 -5.93
CA GLY A 80 5.88 -5.99 -7.21
C GLY A 80 4.94 -4.79 -7.14
N CYS A 81 4.68 -4.20 -8.30
CA CYS A 81 3.73 -3.11 -8.50
C CYS A 81 3.16 -3.16 -9.91
N GLU A 82 1.88 -2.93 -10.05
CA GLU A 82 1.27 -2.62 -11.32
C GLU A 82 1.24 -1.10 -11.50
N LEU A 83 2.27 -0.56 -12.15
CA LEU A 83 2.46 0.87 -12.37
C LEU A 83 1.50 1.39 -13.45
N TYR A 84 0.92 2.56 -13.22
CA TYR A 84 0.22 3.28 -14.28
C TYR A 84 1.21 4.07 -15.12
N THR A 85 1.22 3.85 -16.43
CA THR A 85 2.12 4.54 -17.37
C THR A 85 1.36 5.26 -18.47
N ASN A 86 1.83 6.47 -18.82
CA ASN A 86 1.36 7.19 -19.99
C ASN A 86 2.46 8.14 -20.50
N ASP A 87 3.10 7.78 -21.61
CA ASP A 87 4.19 8.57 -22.17
C ASP A 87 3.71 9.91 -22.73
N LEU A 88 2.48 9.97 -23.31
CA LEU A 88 1.90 11.21 -23.81
C LEU A 88 1.71 12.24 -22.70
N TYR A 89 1.23 11.82 -21.51
CA TYR A 89 1.08 12.71 -20.37
C TYR A 89 2.41 13.35 -19.93
N HIS A 90 3.49 12.57 -19.99
CA HIS A 90 4.84 13.05 -19.62
C HIS A 90 5.46 13.93 -20.69
N ASN A 91 5.26 13.60 -21.97
CA ASN A 91 5.87 14.31 -23.08
C ASN A 91 5.09 15.60 -23.44
N ASP A 92 3.75 15.52 -23.44
CA ASP A 92 2.87 16.64 -23.79
C ASP A 92 1.56 16.56 -23.01
N LYS A 93 1.58 17.13 -21.80
CA LYS A 93 0.42 17.12 -20.90
C LYS A 93 -0.78 17.86 -21.46
N GLU A 94 -0.57 18.93 -22.23
CA GLU A 94 -1.67 19.71 -22.81
C GLU A 94 -2.41 18.88 -23.86
N LYS A 95 -1.68 18.25 -24.77
CA LYS A 95 -2.20 17.34 -25.78
C LYS A 95 -2.94 16.14 -25.16
N PHE A 96 -2.38 15.53 -24.10
CA PHE A 96 -3.07 14.49 -23.33
C PHE A 96 -4.41 14.98 -22.80
N LEU A 97 -4.45 16.16 -22.17
CA LEU A 97 -5.67 16.72 -21.60
C LEU A 97 -6.73 17.08 -22.68
N GLU A 98 -6.31 17.53 -23.86
CA GLU A 98 -7.19 17.82 -24.98
C GLU A 98 -7.86 16.54 -25.50
N ILE A 99 -7.09 15.45 -25.70
CA ILE A 99 -7.62 14.14 -26.10
C ILE A 99 -8.62 13.63 -25.06
N LYS A 100 -8.29 13.74 -23.76
CA LYS A 100 -9.20 13.33 -22.66
C LYS A 100 -10.49 14.15 -22.60
N ARG A 101 -10.50 15.41 -23.07
CA ARG A 101 -11.71 16.27 -23.10
C ARG A 101 -12.62 16.00 -24.30
N GLY A 102 -12.21 15.13 -25.24
CA GLY A 102 -13.07 14.70 -26.34
C GLY A 102 -12.63 15.12 -27.73
N SER A 103 -11.41 15.61 -27.93
CA SER A 103 -10.81 15.74 -29.26
C SER A 103 -10.57 14.34 -29.83
N VAL A 104 -11.13 14.07 -30.99
CA VAL A 104 -11.27 12.67 -31.48
C VAL A 104 -9.98 12.16 -32.13
N GLU A 105 -9.22 13.04 -32.77
CA GLU A 105 -7.94 12.72 -33.41
C GLU A 105 -7.02 13.94 -33.38
N MET A 106 -5.76 13.73 -33.06
CA MET A 106 -4.72 14.76 -33.10
C MET A 106 -3.47 14.20 -33.78
N VAL A 107 -2.69 15.07 -34.40
CA VAL A 107 -1.42 14.69 -35.01
C VAL A 107 -0.31 14.83 -33.97
N GLY A 108 0.44 13.76 -33.71
CA GLY A 108 1.62 13.76 -32.86
C GLY A 108 2.82 14.45 -33.54
N ASP A 109 3.90 14.63 -32.79
CA ASP A 109 5.09 15.37 -33.26
C ASP A 109 5.84 14.66 -34.39
N ALA A 110 5.71 13.33 -34.47
CA ALA A 110 6.25 12.51 -35.56
C ALA A 110 5.27 12.34 -36.74
N GLY A 111 4.12 13.01 -36.71
CA GLY A 111 3.08 12.93 -37.74
C GLY A 111 2.12 11.75 -37.59
N GLU A 112 2.20 11.00 -36.49
CA GLU A 112 1.27 9.92 -36.13
C GLU A 112 -0.10 10.48 -35.72
N THR A 113 -1.16 9.72 -35.98
CA THR A 113 -2.50 10.05 -35.49
C THR A 113 -2.67 9.56 -34.05
N LEU A 114 -2.79 10.47 -33.08
CA LEU A 114 -3.09 10.17 -31.69
C LEU A 114 -4.59 10.02 -31.48
N THR A 115 -4.98 9.00 -30.76
CA THR A 115 -6.38 8.63 -30.48
C THR A 115 -6.66 8.66 -28.97
N LYS A 116 -7.92 8.47 -28.58
CA LYS A 116 -8.32 8.39 -27.18
C LYS A 116 -7.55 7.30 -26.40
N SER A 117 -7.19 6.19 -27.08
CA SER A 117 -6.42 5.10 -26.46
C SER A 117 -5.00 5.52 -26.09
N ASP A 118 -4.37 6.47 -26.79
CA ASP A 118 -3.03 6.96 -26.46
C ASP A 118 -3.03 7.85 -25.21
N ALA A 119 -4.19 8.38 -24.82
CA ALA A 119 -4.39 9.07 -23.56
C ALA A 119 -4.92 8.15 -22.43
N ASP A 120 -5.06 6.85 -22.63
CA ASP A 120 -5.44 5.93 -21.58
C ASP A 120 -4.24 5.55 -20.69
N ASN A 121 -4.51 5.28 -19.42
CA ASN A 121 -3.48 4.83 -18.50
C ASN A 121 -3.18 3.37 -18.78
N ASN A 122 -1.97 3.09 -19.23
CA ASN A 122 -1.52 1.72 -19.43
C ASN A 122 -1.01 1.14 -18.10
N HIS A 123 -1.11 -0.18 -17.97
CA HIS A 123 -0.57 -0.92 -16.84
C HIS A 123 0.79 -1.50 -17.20
N THR A 124 1.75 -1.39 -16.30
CA THR A 124 3.09 -1.98 -16.47
C THR A 124 3.45 -2.75 -15.22
N LEU A 125 3.60 -4.06 -15.37
CA LEU A 125 3.80 -4.96 -14.25
C LEU A 125 5.28 -5.23 -14.01
N VAL A 126 5.71 -5.02 -12.78
CA VAL A 126 7.12 -5.12 -12.37
C VAL A 126 7.26 -5.86 -11.04
N TYR A 127 8.34 -6.66 -10.90
CA TYR A 127 8.68 -7.38 -9.68
C TYR A 127 10.11 -7.08 -9.25
N ALA A 128 10.36 -7.17 -7.95
CA ALA A 128 11.69 -7.08 -7.37
C ALA A 128 12.29 -8.48 -7.16
N LYS A 129 13.54 -8.69 -7.56
CA LYS A 129 14.28 -9.91 -7.24
C LYS A 129 14.91 -9.88 -5.85
N ASN A 130 15.19 -8.67 -5.35
CA ASN A 130 15.87 -8.42 -4.08
C ASN A 130 15.51 -7.03 -3.55
N TYR A 131 16.14 -6.60 -2.46
CA TYR A 131 15.85 -5.30 -1.85
C TYR A 131 16.19 -4.10 -2.75
N GLU A 132 17.24 -4.18 -3.58
CA GLU A 132 17.56 -3.12 -4.55
C GLU A 132 16.45 -2.98 -5.60
N GLY A 133 15.90 -4.11 -6.07
CA GLY A 133 14.75 -4.10 -6.95
C GLY A 133 13.52 -3.43 -6.34
N ILE A 134 13.27 -3.60 -5.03
CA ILE A 134 12.21 -2.87 -4.31
C ILE A 134 12.47 -1.36 -4.35
N LYS A 135 13.71 -0.91 -4.10
CA LYS A 135 14.07 0.51 -4.13
C LYS A 135 13.85 1.12 -5.52
N ASN A 136 14.19 0.39 -6.57
CA ASN A 136 13.95 0.82 -7.94
C ASN A 136 12.44 1.01 -8.22
N ILE A 137 11.59 0.05 -7.81
CA ILE A 137 10.14 0.17 -7.97
C ILE A 137 9.59 1.33 -7.15
N LEU A 138 10.02 1.49 -5.90
CA LEU A 138 9.63 2.61 -5.04
C LEU A 138 9.99 3.95 -5.67
N LYS A 139 11.16 4.09 -6.28
CA LYS A 139 11.59 5.31 -6.96
C LYS A 139 10.64 5.69 -8.10
N VAL A 140 10.24 4.73 -8.95
CA VAL A 140 9.26 4.96 -10.03
C VAL A 140 7.89 5.28 -9.45
N SER A 141 7.41 4.48 -8.49
CA SER A 141 6.11 4.66 -7.84
C SER A 141 6.02 6.02 -7.15
N ASN A 142 7.03 6.41 -6.36
CA ASN A 142 7.06 7.68 -5.66
C ASN A 142 7.08 8.87 -6.63
N ALA A 143 7.89 8.81 -7.70
CA ALA A 143 7.92 9.84 -8.73
C ALA A 143 6.58 9.99 -9.45
N SER A 144 5.83 8.89 -9.64
CA SER A 144 4.51 8.92 -10.28
C SER A 144 3.47 9.74 -9.50
N PHE A 145 3.64 9.90 -8.18
CA PHE A 145 2.76 10.74 -7.36
C PHE A 145 3.03 12.24 -7.54
N GLU A 146 4.19 12.63 -8.03
CA GLU A 146 4.47 14.03 -8.40
C GLU A 146 3.73 14.43 -9.70
N THR A 147 3.48 13.46 -10.58
CA THR A 147 2.77 13.61 -11.86
C THR A 147 1.35 13.03 -11.80
N PHE A 148 0.64 13.28 -10.72
CA PHE A 148 -0.68 12.71 -10.44
C PHE A 148 -1.79 13.33 -11.32
N TYR A 149 -2.49 12.47 -12.09
CA TYR A 149 -3.73 12.83 -12.77
C TYR A 149 -4.78 11.73 -12.55
N ARG A 150 -5.67 11.90 -11.56
CA ARG A 150 -6.64 10.90 -11.06
C ARG A 150 -6.00 9.60 -10.56
N LYS A 151 -4.84 9.24 -11.10
CA LYS A 151 -3.97 8.12 -10.77
C LYS A 151 -2.53 8.61 -10.71
N PRO A 152 -1.63 7.95 -9.97
CA PRO A 152 -0.20 8.23 -10.07
C PRO A 152 0.29 7.76 -11.44
N LEU A 153 0.88 8.66 -12.24
CA LEU A 153 1.32 8.35 -13.61
C LEU A 153 2.83 8.42 -13.73
N SER A 154 3.46 7.34 -14.17
CA SER A 154 4.82 7.33 -14.68
C SER A 154 4.82 7.26 -16.22
N SER A 155 5.97 7.38 -16.86
CA SER A 155 6.14 7.01 -18.26
C SER A 155 6.75 5.63 -18.38
N LEU A 156 6.48 4.94 -19.50
CA LEU A 156 7.12 3.67 -19.79
C LEU A 156 8.64 3.85 -19.96
N GLN A 157 9.06 5.02 -20.44
CA GLN A 157 10.47 5.40 -20.53
C GLN A 157 11.11 5.53 -19.13
N MET A 158 10.43 6.16 -18.16
CA MET A 158 10.92 6.23 -16.77
C MET A 158 11.08 4.83 -16.16
N VAL A 159 10.11 3.93 -16.39
CA VAL A 159 10.22 2.51 -15.98
C VAL A 159 11.45 1.88 -16.62
N TYR A 160 11.60 2.05 -17.93
CA TYR A 160 12.74 1.51 -18.68
C TYR A 160 14.07 2.03 -18.13
N ASP A 161 14.21 3.32 -17.84
CA ASP A 161 15.47 3.93 -17.41
C ASP A 161 15.84 3.61 -15.96
N THR A 162 14.84 3.49 -15.07
CA THR A 162 15.07 3.32 -13.62
C THR A 162 15.28 1.87 -13.21
N LEU A 163 14.56 0.92 -13.84
CA LEU A 163 14.68 -0.50 -13.48
C LEU A 163 15.93 -1.11 -14.13
N ASP A 164 16.51 -2.11 -13.48
CA ASP A 164 17.76 -2.76 -13.87
C ASP A 164 17.71 -4.29 -13.70
N GLU A 165 18.87 -4.93 -13.64
CA GLU A 165 19.01 -6.37 -13.42
C GLU A 165 18.44 -6.89 -12.09
N ASN A 166 18.02 -6.01 -11.16
CA ASN A 166 17.37 -6.39 -9.91
C ASN A 166 15.85 -6.52 -10.04
N ASN A 167 15.31 -6.29 -11.23
CA ASN A 167 13.87 -6.30 -11.49
C ASN A 167 13.50 -7.33 -12.57
N ILE A 168 12.24 -7.75 -12.54
CA ILE A 168 11.58 -8.55 -13.57
C ILE A 168 10.42 -7.74 -14.11
N ILE A 169 10.20 -7.75 -15.42
CA ILE A 169 9.10 -7.06 -16.09
C ILE A 169 8.30 -8.05 -16.91
N THR A 170 6.97 -7.90 -16.90
CA THR A 170 6.10 -8.66 -17.79
C THR A 170 5.30 -7.72 -18.70
N THR A 171 4.70 -8.27 -19.74
CA THR A 171 3.82 -7.49 -20.63
C THR A 171 2.47 -7.11 -19.99
N GLY A 172 2.18 -7.60 -18.78
CA GLY A 172 1.01 -7.21 -17.96
C GLY A 172 -0.36 -7.62 -18.54
N CYS A 173 -1.43 -7.08 -17.93
CA CYS A 173 -2.82 -7.36 -18.29
C CYS A 173 -3.25 -6.66 -19.61
N LEU A 174 -4.53 -6.83 -19.99
CA LEU A 174 -5.11 -6.20 -21.19
C LEU A 174 -4.93 -4.69 -21.28
N GLN A 175 -4.81 -3.98 -20.15
CA GLN A 175 -4.61 -2.54 -20.11
C GLN A 175 -3.14 -2.12 -20.36
N SER A 176 -2.22 -3.05 -20.57
CA SER A 176 -0.82 -2.72 -20.83
C SER A 176 -0.61 -2.13 -22.24
N LYS A 177 0.45 -1.34 -22.40
CA LYS A 177 0.79 -0.75 -23.70
C LYS A 177 0.98 -1.81 -24.78
N TRP A 178 1.60 -2.94 -24.46
CA TRP A 178 1.82 -4.05 -25.39
C TRP A 178 0.51 -4.64 -25.90
N ASN A 179 -0.40 -4.98 -24.98
CA ASN A 179 -1.70 -5.55 -25.33
C ASN A 179 -2.59 -4.54 -26.07
N GLN A 180 -2.56 -3.26 -25.69
CA GLN A 180 -3.31 -2.22 -26.38
C GLN A 180 -2.84 -2.02 -27.83
N LEU A 181 -1.53 -2.13 -28.11
CA LEU A 181 -0.99 -2.12 -29.47
C LEU A 181 -1.46 -3.32 -30.29
N VAL A 182 -1.45 -4.52 -29.70
CA VAL A 182 -1.95 -5.75 -30.36
C VAL A 182 -3.43 -5.61 -30.72
N LEU A 183 -4.26 -5.17 -29.76
CA LEU A 183 -5.70 -5.00 -29.95
C LEU A 183 -6.05 -3.90 -30.96
N ALA A 184 -5.18 -2.91 -31.12
CA ALA A 184 -5.30 -1.87 -32.15
C ALA A 184 -4.78 -2.32 -33.55
N GLY A 185 -4.33 -3.59 -33.71
CA GLY A 185 -3.74 -4.09 -34.95
C GLY A 185 -2.33 -3.59 -35.23
N ARG A 186 -1.65 -2.98 -34.24
CA ARG A 186 -0.28 -2.42 -34.32
C ARG A 186 0.76 -3.43 -33.86
N GLU A 187 0.67 -4.69 -34.34
CA GLU A 187 1.51 -5.80 -33.89
C GLU A 187 3.02 -5.53 -34.11
N THR A 188 3.41 -4.80 -35.17
CA THR A 188 4.81 -4.45 -35.45
C THR A 188 5.38 -3.59 -34.34
N GLU A 189 4.65 -2.57 -33.89
CA GLU A 189 5.08 -1.68 -32.81
C GLU A 189 5.12 -2.43 -31.47
N ALA A 190 4.14 -3.31 -31.21
CA ALA A 190 4.17 -4.18 -30.04
C ALA A 190 5.45 -5.04 -30.02
N LEU A 191 5.83 -5.62 -31.18
CA LEU A 191 7.03 -6.44 -31.30
C LEU A 191 8.31 -5.62 -31.11
N GLU A 192 8.37 -4.40 -31.64
CA GLU A 192 9.52 -3.49 -31.44
C GLU A 192 9.68 -3.12 -29.97
N LEU A 193 8.58 -2.82 -29.29
CA LEU A 193 8.60 -2.53 -27.86
C LEU A 193 9.00 -3.75 -27.02
N ILE A 194 8.52 -4.96 -27.37
CA ILE A 194 8.95 -6.22 -26.75
C ILE A 194 10.46 -6.41 -26.92
N LYS A 195 11.00 -6.21 -28.12
CA LYS A 195 12.44 -6.34 -28.37
C LYS A 195 13.25 -5.33 -27.56
N LYS A 196 12.82 -4.06 -27.52
CA LYS A 196 13.46 -3.01 -26.70
C LYS A 196 13.62 -3.45 -25.25
N PHE A 197 12.56 -3.98 -24.65
CA PHE A 197 12.59 -4.43 -23.26
C PHE A 197 13.39 -5.71 -23.07
N ARG A 198 13.28 -6.66 -24.01
CA ARG A 198 14.09 -7.90 -24.01
C ARG A 198 15.59 -7.60 -24.10
N ASP A 199 16.00 -6.65 -24.91
CA ASP A 199 17.41 -6.27 -25.09
C ASP A 199 18.01 -5.72 -23.78
N LYS A 200 17.22 -5.01 -22.98
CA LYS A 200 17.68 -4.49 -21.68
C LYS A 200 17.61 -5.52 -20.56
N PHE A 201 16.48 -6.21 -20.42
CA PHE A 201 16.20 -7.05 -19.25
C PHE A 201 16.54 -8.53 -19.47
N GLY A 202 16.88 -8.91 -20.69
CA GLY A 202 17.29 -10.29 -20.99
C GLY A 202 16.24 -11.31 -20.54
N GLU A 203 16.68 -12.32 -19.81
CA GLU A 203 15.82 -13.40 -19.28
C GLU A 203 14.88 -12.96 -18.14
N ASP A 204 14.87 -11.68 -17.77
CA ASP A 204 13.98 -11.09 -16.76
C ASP A 204 12.81 -10.32 -17.38
N PHE A 205 12.63 -10.44 -18.71
CA PHE A 205 11.46 -9.96 -19.44
C PHE A 205 10.61 -11.12 -19.93
N TYR A 206 9.31 -11.14 -19.57
CA TYR A 206 8.37 -12.22 -19.88
C TYR A 206 7.12 -11.71 -20.60
N LEU A 207 6.53 -12.58 -21.43
CA LEU A 207 5.24 -12.37 -22.09
C LEU A 207 4.14 -12.88 -21.16
N GLU A 208 3.34 -11.99 -20.56
CA GLU A 208 2.29 -12.39 -19.64
C GLU A 208 1.08 -12.93 -20.37
N VAL A 209 0.63 -14.12 -19.97
CA VAL A 209 -0.56 -14.79 -20.51
C VAL A 209 -1.55 -15.04 -19.38
N GLN A 210 -2.82 -14.73 -19.65
CA GLN A 210 -3.91 -14.83 -18.68
C GLN A 210 -5.06 -15.68 -19.25
N LEU A 211 -5.85 -16.26 -18.33
CA LEU A 211 -7.07 -16.99 -18.64
C LEU A 211 -8.24 -16.27 -17.97
N ASN A 212 -8.95 -15.43 -18.71
CA ASN A 212 -10.07 -14.64 -18.19
C ASN A 212 -11.32 -14.68 -19.08
N ASN A 213 -11.35 -15.60 -20.03
CA ASN A 213 -12.47 -15.88 -20.93
C ASN A 213 -12.93 -14.69 -21.80
N LEU A 214 -12.02 -13.76 -22.13
CA LEU A 214 -12.27 -12.66 -23.05
C LEU A 214 -11.60 -12.90 -24.40
N ASP A 215 -12.32 -12.66 -25.51
CA ASP A 215 -11.77 -12.78 -26.87
C ASP A 215 -10.54 -11.87 -27.09
N MET A 216 -10.54 -10.69 -26.48
CA MET A 216 -9.38 -9.78 -26.49
C MET A 216 -8.15 -10.40 -25.86
N GLN A 217 -8.32 -11.11 -24.74
CA GLN A 217 -7.19 -11.80 -24.09
C GLN A 217 -6.66 -12.94 -24.95
N LYS A 218 -7.57 -13.70 -25.58
CA LYS A 218 -7.19 -14.76 -26.50
C LYS A 218 -6.34 -14.20 -27.65
N THR A 219 -6.75 -13.08 -28.24
CA THR A 219 -6.01 -12.40 -29.31
C THR A 219 -4.58 -12.06 -28.87
N CYS A 220 -4.42 -11.51 -27.65
CA CYS A 220 -3.10 -11.20 -27.09
C CYS A 220 -2.28 -12.47 -26.80
N ASN A 221 -2.88 -13.51 -26.24
CA ASN A 221 -2.21 -14.78 -25.97
C ASN A 221 -1.73 -15.45 -27.26
N ASP A 222 -2.55 -15.45 -28.32
CA ASP A 222 -2.19 -16.00 -29.63
C ASP A 222 -1.03 -15.21 -30.28
N PHE A 223 -0.99 -13.90 -30.10
CA PHE A 223 0.15 -13.07 -30.52
C PHE A 223 1.41 -13.42 -29.73
N TYR A 224 1.35 -13.55 -28.41
CA TYR A 224 2.50 -13.91 -27.59
C TYR A 224 3.00 -15.32 -27.87
N LYS A 225 2.14 -16.28 -28.19
CA LYS A 225 2.57 -17.60 -28.68
C LYS A 225 3.45 -17.47 -29.93
N LYS A 226 3.00 -16.69 -30.93
CA LYS A 226 3.81 -16.45 -32.16
C LYS A 226 5.14 -15.76 -31.85
N VAL A 227 5.15 -14.81 -30.88
CA VAL A 227 6.39 -14.14 -30.45
C VAL A 227 7.33 -15.15 -29.80
N TYR A 228 6.83 -15.98 -28.88
CA TYR A 228 7.61 -17.03 -28.22
C TYR A 228 8.24 -18.01 -29.24
N GLU A 229 7.44 -18.53 -30.17
CA GLU A 229 7.92 -19.47 -31.23
C GLU A 229 9.02 -18.86 -32.11
N LYS A 230 8.98 -17.54 -32.36
CA LYS A 230 9.96 -16.84 -33.20
C LYS A 230 11.21 -16.37 -32.48
N THR A 231 11.10 -16.02 -31.22
CA THR A 231 12.15 -15.28 -30.49
C THR A 231 12.68 -16.02 -29.26
N GLY A 232 11.97 -17.03 -28.75
CA GLY A 232 12.29 -17.73 -27.52
C GLY A 232 12.03 -16.92 -26.26
N ILE A 233 11.39 -15.72 -26.35
CA ILE A 233 11.00 -14.93 -25.16
C ILE A 233 9.90 -15.69 -24.44
N LYS A 234 10.16 -16.10 -23.20
CA LYS A 234 9.28 -17.00 -22.45
C LYS A 234 7.94 -16.35 -22.08
N PRO A 235 6.83 -17.09 -22.23
CA PRO A 235 5.57 -16.70 -21.61
C PRO A 235 5.63 -16.92 -20.09
N VAL A 236 4.80 -16.20 -19.34
CA VAL A 236 4.54 -16.42 -17.91
C VAL A 236 3.03 -16.41 -17.66
N PHE A 237 2.54 -17.41 -16.94
CA PHE A 237 1.14 -17.48 -16.54
C PHE A 237 0.87 -16.54 -15.37
N SER A 238 -0.21 -15.77 -15.43
CA SER A 238 -0.70 -14.97 -14.32
C SER A 238 -2.22 -14.99 -14.22
N LEU A 239 -2.74 -14.58 -13.07
CA LEU A 239 -4.17 -14.62 -12.78
C LEU A 239 -4.81 -13.24 -12.79
N ASP A 240 -4.02 -12.19 -12.51
CA ASP A 240 -4.56 -10.86 -12.21
C ASP A 240 -5.64 -10.94 -11.10
N TYR A 241 -5.32 -11.71 -10.03
CA TYR A 241 -6.31 -12.02 -9.01
C TYR A 241 -6.64 -10.81 -8.15
N HIS A 242 -7.92 -10.56 -7.98
CA HIS A 242 -8.47 -9.49 -7.15
C HIS A 242 -9.16 -10.04 -5.90
N TYR A 243 -9.43 -11.33 -5.87
CA TYR A 243 -10.05 -12.03 -4.75
C TYR A 243 -9.48 -13.46 -4.60
N VAL A 244 -9.67 -14.01 -3.40
CA VAL A 244 -9.09 -15.33 -3.04
C VAL A 244 -9.92 -16.48 -3.60
N ASN A 245 -11.25 -16.46 -3.38
CA ASN A 245 -12.14 -17.55 -3.75
C ASN A 245 -13.08 -17.14 -4.88
N LYS A 246 -13.51 -18.12 -5.67
CA LYS A 246 -14.38 -17.92 -6.83
C LYS A 246 -15.62 -17.07 -6.56
N ASP A 247 -16.26 -17.25 -5.42
CA ASP A 247 -17.50 -16.55 -5.06
C ASP A 247 -17.27 -15.12 -4.53
N ASP A 248 -16.02 -14.71 -4.33
CA ASP A 248 -15.68 -13.39 -3.75
C ASP A 248 -15.80 -12.25 -4.78
N TRP A 249 -16.02 -12.54 -6.06
CA TRP A 249 -16.33 -11.54 -7.09
C TRP A 249 -17.48 -10.61 -6.67
N TYR A 250 -18.46 -11.14 -5.95
CA TYR A 250 -19.59 -10.34 -5.48
C TYR A 250 -19.17 -9.28 -4.45
N ILE A 251 -18.15 -9.57 -3.64
CA ILE A 251 -17.58 -8.58 -2.71
C ILE A 251 -16.91 -7.44 -3.49
N GLN A 252 -16.17 -7.76 -4.57
CA GLN A 252 -15.56 -6.77 -5.45
C GLN A 252 -16.63 -5.85 -6.06
N TYR A 253 -17.69 -6.41 -6.58
CA TYR A 253 -18.84 -5.65 -7.07
C TYR A 253 -19.43 -4.72 -6.01
N LEU A 254 -19.67 -5.21 -4.78
CA LEU A 254 -20.22 -4.40 -3.69
C LEU A 254 -19.28 -3.25 -3.28
N LEU A 255 -17.96 -3.50 -3.23
CA LEU A 255 -16.98 -2.44 -2.96
C LEU A 255 -16.97 -1.39 -4.06
N TYR A 256 -17.08 -1.80 -5.31
CA TYR A 256 -17.21 -0.88 -6.44
C TYR A 256 -18.46 -0.01 -6.30
N VAL A 257 -19.63 -0.60 -6.01
CA VAL A 257 -20.89 0.13 -5.78
C VAL A 257 -20.77 1.11 -4.61
N ILE A 258 -20.13 0.68 -3.49
CA ILE A 258 -19.88 1.55 -2.33
C ILE A 258 -19.02 2.76 -2.73
N ARG A 259 -17.97 2.55 -3.51
CA ARG A 259 -17.03 3.58 -3.97
C ARG A 259 -17.68 4.58 -4.91
N GLN A 260 -18.52 4.11 -5.83
CA GLN A 260 -19.27 4.97 -6.75
C GLN A 260 -20.39 5.73 -6.05
N ARG A 261 -20.70 5.39 -4.79
CA ARG A 261 -21.85 5.90 -4.00
C ARG A 261 -23.21 5.54 -4.60
N GLU A 262 -23.24 4.50 -5.40
CA GLU A 262 -24.43 3.92 -6.02
C GLU A 262 -25.13 2.90 -5.11
N THR A 263 -26.22 2.30 -5.62
CA THR A 263 -26.92 1.17 -5.00
C THR A 263 -26.90 -0.03 -5.96
N VAL A 264 -27.16 -1.22 -5.45
CA VAL A 264 -27.21 -2.43 -6.30
C VAL A 264 -28.38 -2.39 -7.31
N ASN A 265 -29.37 -1.52 -7.08
CA ASN A 265 -30.50 -1.31 -8.00
C ASN A 265 -30.18 -0.25 -9.06
N SER A 266 -29.36 0.76 -8.75
CA SER A 266 -28.98 1.81 -9.71
C SER A 266 -27.81 1.40 -10.60
N TYR A 267 -26.98 0.47 -10.14
CA TYR A 267 -25.84 -0.06 -10.89
C TYR A 267 -25.86 -1.59 -10.82
N SER A 268 -26.36 -2.23 -11.88
CA SER A 268 -26.54 -3.68 -11.89
C SER A 268 -25.20 -4.43 -12.08
N VAL A 269 -25.20 -5.72 -11.73
CA VAL A 269 -24.05 -6.59 -12.01
C VAL A 269 -23.77 -6.70 -13.50
N ASP A 270 -24.81 -6.62 -14.34
CA ASP A 270 -24.67 -6.71 -15.80
C ASP A 270 -24.00 -5.48 -16.43
N ASP A 271 -24.09 -4.32 -15.74
CA ASP A 271 -23.42 -3.09 -16.15
C ASP A 271 -21.98 -3.01 -15.63
N TRP A 272 -21.58 -3.97 -14.77
CA TRP A 272 -20.29 -3.93 -14.13
C TRP A 272 -19.15 -4.36 -15.07
N PHE A 273 -18.11 -3.52 -15.16
CA PHE A 273 -16.99 -3.69 -16.10
C PHE A 273 -16.20 -5.00 -15.87
N TYR A 274 -16.12 -5.48 -14.62
CA TYR A 274 -15.35 -6.68 -14.24
C TYR A 274 -16.18 -7.97 -14.25
N SER A 275 -17.20 -8.08 -15.09
CA SER A 275 -18.09 -9.26 -15.17
C SER A 275 -17.40 -10.57 -15.61
N VAL A 276 -16.08 -10.65 -15.51
CA VAL A 276 -15.27 -11.79 -15.93
C VAL A 276 -15.34 -12.97 -14.95
N TYR A 277 -15.62 -12.70 -13.66
CA TYR A 277 -15.81 -13.70 -12.58
C TYR A 277 -14.68 -14.73 -12.42
N SER A 278 -13.48 -14.44 -12.93
CA SER A 278 -12.36 -15.38 -13.06
C SER A 278 -11.08 -14.91 -12.38
N LEU A 279 -11.13 -13.76 -11.65
CA LEU A 279 -9.97 -13.09 -11.06
C LEU A 279 -9.68 -13.59 -9.64
N TYR A 280 -9.57 -14.92 -9.45
CA TYR A 280 -9.32 -15.55 -8.16
C TYR A 280 -8.12 -16.52 -8.20
N ILE A 281 -7.62 -16.92 -7.02
CA ILE A 281 -6.53 -17.89 -6.92
C ILE A 281 -7.09 -19.30 -7.13
N LYS A 282 -6.90 -19.81 -8.36
CA LYS A 282 -7.45 -21.08 -8.86
C LYS A 282 -6.67 -22.29 -8.36
N GLU A 283 -7.32 -23.45 -8.31
CA GLU A 283 -6.63 -24.74 -8.29
C GLU A 283 -5.97 -24.98 -9.65
N ILE A 284 -4.91 -25.77 -9.69
CA ILE A 284 -4.20 -26.05 -10.95
C ILE A 284 -5.09 -26.80 -11.96
N GLU A 285 -5.99 -27.64 -11.47
CA GLU A 285 -6.98 -28.36 -12.28
C GLU A 285 -7.95 -27.40 -12.96
N GLU A 286 -8.35 -26.32 -12.27
CA GLU A 286 -9.20 -25.26 -12.85
C GLU A 286 -8.44 -24.51 -13.96
N VAL A 287 -7.14 -24.25 -13.76
CA VAL A 287 -6.28 -23.60 -14.78
C VAL A 287 -6.24 -24.46 -16.04
N TYR A 288 -6.00 -25.78 -15.93
CA TYR A 288 -5.97 -26.67 -17.11
C TYR A 288 -7.34 -26.77 -17.78
N ALA A 289 -8.42 -26.88 -17.02
CA ALA A 289 -9.79 -26.94 -17.56
C ALA A 289 -10.19 -25.67 -18.29
N GLU A 290 -9.84 -24.51 -17.72
CA GLU A 290 -10.10 -23.20 -18.34
C GLU A 290 -9.27 -23.02 -19.62
N ALA A 291 -8.00 -23.41 -19.61
CA ALA A 291 -7.14 -23.35 -20.79
C ALA A 291 -7.65 -24.25 -21.93
N GLU A 292 -8.16 -25.45 -21.63
CA GLU A 292 -8.78 -26.34 -22.61
C GLU A 292 -10.04 -25.70 -23.21
N THR A 293 -10.90 -25.13 -22.38
CA THR A 293 -12.11 -24.41 -22.81
C THR A 293 -11.76 -23.22 -23.70
N TYR A 294 -10.66 -22.55 -23.39
CA TYR A 294 -10.15 -21.36 -24.11
C TYR A 294 -9.47 -21.75 -25.44
N GLY A 295 -9.13 -23.04 -25.61
CA GLY A 295 -8.37 -23.55 -26.73
C GLY A 295 -6.90 -23.08 -26.72
N MET A 296 -6.34 -22.85 -25.52
CA MET A 296 -4.92 -22.53 -25.36
C MET A 296 -4.07 -23.79 -25.61
N ASP A 297 -2.97 -23.60 -26.34
CA ASP A 297 -2.01 -24.66 -26.57
C ASP A 297 -1.40 -25.18 -25.26
N LYS A 298 -1.42 -26.48 -25.05
CA LYS A 298 -1.01 -27.09 -23.79
C LYS A 298 0.49 -26.91 -23.52
N GLU A 299 1.35 -27.08 -24.52
CA GLU A 299 2.80 -26.91 -24.33
C GLU A 299 3.16 -25.46 -24.01
N PHE A 300 2.49 -24.51 -24.68
CA PHE A 300 2.65 -23.09 -24.39
C PHE A 300 2.22 -22.73 -22.96
N LEU A 301 1.09 -23.29 -22.48
CA LEU A 301 0.64 -23.12 -21.08
C LEU A 301 1.64 -23.71 -20.09
N GLU A 302 2.17 -24.91 -20.35
CA GLU A 302 3.14 -25.56 -19.46
C GLU A 302 4.43 -24.75 -19.35
N VAL A 303 4.93 -24.18 -20.46
CA VAL A 303 6.06 -23.24 -20.42
C VAL A 303 5.73 -22.00 -19.60
N ALA A 304 4.52 -21.46 -19.74
CA ALA A 304 4.08 -20.29 -18.98
C ALA A 304 3.96 -20.60 -17.47
N ILE A 305 3.47 -21.77 -17.09
CA ILE A 305 3.42 -22.23 -15.69
C ILE A 305 4.83 -22.42 -15.14
N GLN A 306 5.72 -23.10 -15.89
CA GLN A 306 7.13 -23.29 -15.51
C GLN A 306 7.81 -21.95 -15.21
N SER A 307 7.54 -20.92 -16.01
CA SER A 307 8.10 -19.58 -15.81
C SER A 307 7.69 -18.95 -14.47
N THR A 308 6.54 -19.33 -13.89
CA THR A 308 6.15 -18.83 -12.55
C THR A 308 7.11 -19.32 -11.46
N PHE A 309 7.55 -20.58 -11.55
CA PHE A 309 8.56 -21.15 -10.65
C PHE A 309 9.95 -20.56 -10.90
N GLU A 310 10.29 -20.28 -12.15
CA GLU A 310 11.56 -19.61 -12.49
C GLU A 310 11.64 -18.22 -11.87
N ILE A 311 10.56 -17.43 -11.97
CA ILE A 311 10.47 -16.12 -11.31
C ILE A 311 10.60 -16.28 -9.80
N ASN A 312 9.87 -17.23 -9.19
CA ASN A 312 9.97 -17.49 -7.76
C ASN A 312 11.41 -17.85 -7.32
N ALA A 313 12.13 -18.63 -8.12
CA ALA A 313 13.50 -19.01 -7.84
C ALA A 313 14.50 -17.85 -7.98
N LYS A 314 14.22 -16.86 -8.85
CA LYS A 314 15.02 -15.64 -9.01
C LYS A 314 14.82 -14.64 -7.87
N VAL A 315 13.72 -14.72 -7.13
CA VAL A 315 13.37 -13.78 -6.07
C VAL A 315 13.89 -14.23 -4.72
N ASN A 316 14.77 -13.44 -4.12
CA ASN A 316 15.26 -13.60 -2.75
C ASN A 316 15.34 -12.24 -2.05
N ILE A 317 14.24 -11.83 -1.45
CA ILE A 317 14.14 -10.55 -0.74
C ILE A 317 14.56 -10.74 0.72
N GLU A 318 15.59 -10.02 1.14
CA GLU A 318 16.01 -9.85 2.52
C GLU A 318 16.06 -8.36 2.83
N MET A 319 15.12 -7.89 3.65
CA MET A 319 15.05 -6.48 4.04
C MET A 319 15.93 -6.24 5.26
N PRO A 320 16.73 -5.15 5.28
CA PRO A 320 17.48 -4.78 6.46
C PRO A 320 16.53 -4.43 7.61
N MET A 321 16.89 -4.84 8.83
CA MET A 321 16.19 -4.42 10.04
C MET A 321 16.66 -3.01 10.43
N TYR A 322 15.70 -2.09 10.57
CA TYR A 322 15.95 -0.71 11.00
C TYR A 322 17.07 -0.01 10.21
N PRO A 323 16.95 0.14 8.87
CA PRO A 323 17.94 0.87 8.09
C PRO A 323 18.08 2.32 8.61
N ASP A 324 19.28 2.92 8.46
CA ASP A 324 19.55 4.29 8.92
C ASP A 324 18.91 5.34 8.00
N ASN A 325 17.60 5.47 8.07
CA ASN A 325 16.80 6.48 7.38
C ASN A 325 16.41 7.65 8.30
N PHE A 326 16.97 7.66 9.51
CA PHE A 326 16.69 8.68 10.53
C PHE A 326 17.27 10.04 10.11
N PRO A 327 16.53 11.15 10.30
CA PRO A 327 17.05 12.48 10.00
C PRO A 327 18.25 12.82 10.88
N LYS A 328 19.30 13.41 10.29
CA LYS A 328 20.46 13.88 11.04
C LYS A 328 20.24 15.33 11.46
N TYR A 329 20.51 15.62 12.73
CA TYR A 329 20.47 16.98 13.26
C TYR A 329 21.68 17.80 12.77
N LEU A 330 22.85 17.16 12.78
CA LEU A 330 24.11 17.67 12.20
C LEU A 330 24.74 16.56 11.34
N ASP A 331 25.52 16.94 10.35
CA ASP A 331 26.14 16.01 9.39
C ASP A 331 27.10 15.01 10.06
N LYS A 332 27.82 15.46 11.11
CA LYS A 332 28.75 14.62 11.84
C LYS A 332 28.21 14.23 13.20
N LYS A 333 28.28 12.94 13.50
CA LYS A 333 27.81 12.36 14.76
C LYS A 333 28.49 12.98 15.98
N GLU A 334 29.80 13.22 15.90
CA GLU A 334 30.58 13.83 16.98
C GLU A 334 30.13 15.24 17.31
N ASP A 335 29.76 16.03 16.27
CA ASP A 335 29.25 17.41 16.42
C ASP A 335 27.84 17.38 17.05
N ALA A 336 26.98 16.45 16.64
CA ALA A 336 25.66 16.27 17.24
C ALA A 336 25.76 15.83 18.73
N GLU A 337 26.65 14.90 19.06
CA GLU A 337 26.90 14.51 20.46
C GLU A 337 27.44 15.66 21.31
N ALA A 338 28.32 16.50 20.74
CA ALA A 338 28.86 17.68 21.43
C ALA A 338 27.76 18.73 21.69
N GLU A 339 26.93 19.00 20.71
CA GLU A 339 25.77 19.92 20.82
C GLU A 339 24.76 19.41 21.86
N PHE A 340 24.42 18.12 21.81
CA PHE A 340 23.54 17.48 22.79
C PHE A 340 24.05 17.67 24.22
N MET A 341 25.35 17.41 24.44
CA MET A 341 25.96 17.58 25.77
C MET A 341 26.01 19.05 26.21
N ALA A 342 26.21 19.99 25.27
CA ALA A 342 26.23 21.42 25.59
C ALA A 342 24.84 21.90 26.02
N LYS A 343 23.79 21.59 25.26
CA LYS A 343 22.39 21.91 25.59
C LYS A 343 21.96 21.28 26.91
N LEU A 344 22.32 20.02 27.13
CA LEU A 344 22.00 19.29 28.35
C LEU A 344 22.64 19.94 29.59
N ARG A 345 23.91 20.34 29.51
CA ARG A 345 24.61 21.05 30.59
C ARG A 345 23.94 22.38 30.92
N THR A 346 23.60 23.16 29.90
CA THR A 346 22.93 24.46 30.07
C THR A 346 21.61 24.29 30.82
N LYS A 347 20.75 23.38 30.36
CA LYS A 347 19.45 23.10 31.00
C LYS A 347 19.59 22.53 32.40
N TRP A 348 20.60 21.71 32.63
CA TRP A 348 20.88 21.17 33.96
C TRP A 348 21.26 22.29 34.94
N MET A 349 22.15 23.20 34.55
CA MET A 349 22.55 24.34 35.39
C MET A 349 21.39 25.31 35.64
N GLU A 350 20.54 25.55 34.65
CA GLU A 350 19.32 26.36 34.81
C GLU A 350 18.35 25.75 35.84
N LYS A 351 18.14 24.43 35.81
CA LYS A 351 17.27 23.75 36.77
C LYS A 351 17.80 23.81 38.21
N ILE A 352 19.10 23.68 38.39
CA ILE A 352 19.74 23.88 39.70
C ILE A 352 19.57 25.33 40.14
N GLY A 353 19.88 26.31 39.26
CA GLY A 353 19.78 27.75 39.55
C GLY A 353 18.36 28.18 39.92
N ASN A 354 17.35 27.57 39.32
CA ASN A 354 15.93 27.82 39.60
C ASN A 354 15.39 27.01 40.81
N GLY A 355 16.23 26.25 41.50
CA GLY A 355 15.82 25.44 42.65
C GLY A 355 14.95 24.23 42.33
N LEU A 356 14.84 23.87 41.06
CA LEU A 356 14.07 22.69 40.61
C LEU A 356 14.80 21.37 40.85
N LEU A 357 16.13 21.42 40.99
CA LEU A 357 16.97 20.28 41.31
C LEU A 357 17.89 20.63 42.51
N PRO A 358 18.08 19.72 43.47
CA PRO A 358 19.06 19.93 44.54
C PRO A 358 20.47 19.87 43.96
N GLY A 359 21.26 20.91 44.12
CA GLY A 359 22.59 21.05 43.54
C GLY A 359 23.65 20.04 44.05
N ASN A 360 23.38 19.30 45.14
CA ASN A 360 24.30 18.40 45.81
C ASN A 360 23.77 16.96 45.95
N ASP A 361 22.88 16.52 45.07
CA ASP A 361 22.37 15.16 45.14
C ASP A 361 22.92 14.30 43.96
N ASP A 362 23.91 13.48 44.27
CA ASP A 362 24.63 12.62 43.31
C ASP A 362 23.69 11.67 42.56
N ARG A 363 22.53 11.31 43.16
CA ARG A 363 21.55 10.41 42.53
C ARG A 363 21.01 10.96 41.22
N TYR A 364 20.79 12.28 41.12
CA TYR A 364 20.32 12.91 39.88
C TYR A 364 21.44 12.94 38.83
N GLY A 365 22.69 13.19 39.24
CA GLY A 365 23.85 13.17 38.36
C GLY A 365 24.13 11.78 37.77
N ASP A 366 24.09 10.75 38.64
CA ASP A 366 24.27 9.36 38.23
C ASP A 366 23.13 8.90 37.27
N ARG A 367 21.90 9.30 37.56
CA ARG A 367 20.77 9.00 36.71
C ARG A 367 20.90 9.69 35.35
N LEU A 368 21.27 10.96 35.30
CA LEU A 368 21.49 11.68 34.06
C LEU A 368 22.56 11.02 33.20
N LYS A 369 23.70 10.67 33.81
CA LYS A 369 24.77 9.99 33.10
C LYS A 369 24.28 8.68 32.48
N TYR A 370 23.56 7.87 33.25
CA TYR A 370 23.01 6.60 32.80
C TYR A 370 22.05 6.80 31.57
N GLU A 371 21.17 7.80 31.62
CA GLU A 371 20.26 8.09 30.51
C GLU A 371 21.03 8.56 29.26
N VAL A 372 22.02 9.43 29.43
CA VAL A 372 22.88 9.92 28.34
C VAL A 372 23.63 8.76 27.67
N ASP A 373 24.17 7.86 28.46
CA ASP A 373 24.90 6.70 27.93
C ASP A 373 23.98 5.81 27.09
N ILE A 374 22.73 5.59 27.53
CA ILE A 374 21.72 4.84 26.76
C ILE A 374 21.36 5.58 25.46
N ILE A 375 21.10 6.89 25.52
CA ILE A 375 20.76 7.71 24.32
C ILE A 375 21.86 7.58 23.27
N LYS A 376 23.12 7.67 23.69
CA LYS A 376 24.28 7.53 22.80
C LYS A 376 24.43 6.12 22.25
N GLU A 377 24.33 5.10 23.12
CA GLU A 377 24.41 3.70 22.73
C GLU A 377 23.34 3.31 21.70
N LYS A 378 22.13 3.79 21.89
CA LYS A 378 20.99 3.52 21.00
C LYS A 378 20.95 4.42 19.76
N GLY A 379 21.83 5.42 19.64
CA GLY A 379 21.89 6.31 18.47
C GLY A 379 20.77 7.35 18.43
N PHE A 380 20.14 7.70 19.56
CA PHE A 380 19.01 8.63 19.63
C PHE A 380 19.40 10.10 19.85
N VAL A 381 20.66 10.45 19.73
CA VAL A 381 21.13 11.84 19.94
C VAL A 381 20.43 12.81 18.99
N ASP A 382 20.41 12.50 17.70
CA ASP A 382 19.72 13.34 16.69
C ASP A 382 18.22 13.50 17.00
N TYR A 383 17.56 12.42 17.42
CA TYR A 383 16.14 12.44 17.79
C TYR A 383 15.87 13.41 18.94
N PHE A 384 16.67 13.38 20.00
CA PHE A 384 16.51 14.27 21.15
C PHE A 384 16.85 15.73 20.81
N LEU A 385 17.81 15.97 19.94
CA LEU A 385 18.13 17.31 19.45
C LEU A 385 17.00 17.90 18.60
N ILE A 386 16.36 17.08 17.75
CA ILE A 386 15.20 17.49 16.95
C ILE A 386 14.02 17.83 17.87
N LEU A 387 13.77 17.00 18.89
CA LEU A 387 12.72 17.27 19.87
C LEU A 387 13.00 18.50 20.73
N ASP A 388 14.26 18.72 21.11
CA ASP A 388 14.66 19.87 21.91
C ASP A 388 14.42 21.21 21.20
N ASP A 389 14.59 21.23 19.87
CA ASP A 389 14.26 22.40 19.06
C ASP A 389 12.74 22.66 18.98
N LEU A 390 11.93 21.62 19.13
CA LEU A 390 10.46 21.75 19.13
C LEU A 390 9.90 22.06 20.50
N LEU A 391 10.50 21.52 21.58
CA LEU A 391 9.99 21.66 22.95
C LEU A 391 11.07 21.46 24.03
N ILE A 392 10.79 21.99 25.24
CA ILE A 392 11.52 21.68 26.49
C ILE A 392 10.96 20.36 27.01
N PHE A 393 11.74 19.25 26.94
CA PHE A 393 11.23 17.92 27.19
C PHE A 393 11.97 17.13 28.29
N GLU A 394 11.19 16.39 29.13
CA GLU A 394 11.69 15.42 30.12
C GLU A 394 10.93 14.09 29.99
N ARG A 395 11.57 13.04 29.43
CA ARG A 395 11.07 11.65 29.49
C ARG A 395 12.23 10.67 29.62
N PHE A 396 12.02 9.59 30.41
CA PHE A 396 13.04 8.59 30.70
C PHE A 396 12.95 7.40 29.74
N LEU A 397 14.12 6.89 29.27
CA LEU A 397 14.24 5.71 28.43
C LEU A 397 14.51 4.43 29.25
N ASN A 398 14.00 3.29 28.76
CA ASN A 398 14.29 1.98 29.32
C ASN A 398 15.32 1.25 28.44
N PRO A 399 16.44 0.74 29.01
CA PRO A 399 17.51 0.06 28.24
C PRO A 399 17.05 -1.19 27.48
N SER A 400 15.99 -1.86 27.95
CA SER A 400 15.43 -3.04 27.29
C SER A 400 14.56 -2.72 26.06
N ARG A 401 14.28 -1.43 25.79
CA ARG A 401 13.46 -1.00 24.66
C ARG A 401 14.34 -0.92 23.40
N ILE A 402 13.96 -1.66 22.37
CA ILE A 402 14.63 -1.67 21.06
C ILE A 402 14.03 -0.61 20.14
N ASP A 403 12.74 -0.27 20.35
CA ASP A 403 12.00 0.66 19.52
C ASP A 403 12.44 2.12 19.75
N PRO A 404 12.34 3.01 18.74
CA PRO A 404 12.47 4.45 18.90
C PRO A 404 11.55 4.96 19.99
N ALA A 405 11.94 6.03 20.68
CA ALA A 405 11.09 6.68 21.65
C ALA A 405 9.86 7.26 20.93
N ASP A 406 8.68 6.90 21.38
CA ASP A 406 7.42 7.47 20.91
C ASP A 406 7.10 8.66 21.81
N VAL A 407 7.25 9.88 21.27
CA VAL A 407 7.07 11.11 22.03
C VAL A 407 5.88 11.87 21.47
N ASP A 408 4.83 11.96 22.27
CA ASP A 408 3.66 12.78 21.98
C ASP A 408 3.94 14.23 22.38
N LEU A 409 3.84 15.15 21.43
CA LEU A 409 3.96 16.59 21.63
C LEU A 409 2.59 17.23 21.67
N ASP A 410 2.10 17.49 22.89
CA ASP A 410 0.84 18.19 23.11
C ASP A 410 1.05 19.69 23.03
N ILE A 411 0.53 20.31 21.97
CA ILE A 411 0.70 21.76 21.72
C ILE A 411 -0.66 22.47 21.58
N ASP A 412 -0.61 23.80 21.60
CA ASP A 412 -1.76 24.63 21.24
C ASP A 412 -2.21 24.34 19.81
N SER A 413 -3.50 24.07 19.61
CA SER A 413 -4.02 23.75 18.27
C SER A 413 -3.80 24.84 17.22
N HIS A 414 -3.60 26.12 17.63
CA HIS A 414 -3.29 27.21 16.73
C HIS A 414 -1.81 27.21 16.29
N THR A 415 -0.93 26.57 17.04
CA THR A 415 0.51 26.51 16.72
C THR A 415 0.90 25.21 16.00
N HIS A 416 -0.02 24.26 15.86
CA HIS A 416 0.23 22.98 15.19
C HIS A 416 0.83 23.14 13.77
N GLY A 417 0.23 24.03 12.96
CA GLY A 417 0.75 24.33 11.61
C GLY A 417 2.15 24.93 11.61
N LEU A 418 2.50 25.75 12.62
CA LEU A 418 3.81 26.37 12.73
C LEU A 418 4.93 25.34 12.98
N CYS A 419 4.64 24.26 13.70
CA CYS A 419 5.61 23.18 13.90
C CYS A 419 5.92 22.43 12.59
N GLU A 420 4.89 22.18 11.79
CA GLU A 420 5.07 21.58 10.47
C GLU A 420 5.88 22.49 9.53
N ASP A 421 5.53 23.79 9.50
CA ASP A 421 6.23 24.80 8.70
C ASP A 421 7.71 24.89 9.12
N TYR A 422 8.00 24.89 10.43
CA TYR A 422 9.36 24.87 10.95
C TYR A 422 10.16 23.64 10.51
N LEU A 423 9.54 22.43 10.57
CA LEU A 423 10.20 21.21 10.11
C LEU A 423 10.52 21.26 8.62
N LYS A 424 9.59 21.81 7.81
CA LYS A 424 9.78 21.99 6.37
C LYS A 424 10.85 23.03 6.05
N GLU A 425 10.92 24.12 6.81
CA GLU A 425 11.96 25.14 6.66
C GLU A 425 13.34 24.60 7.02
N LYS A 426 13.43 23.83 8.12
CA LYS A 426 14.70 23.32 8.64
C LYS A 426 15.25 22.14 7.83
N TYR A 427 14.41 21.16 7.46
CA TYR A 427 14.85 19.91 6.82
C TYR A 427 14.61 19.86 5.31
N GLY A 428 13.80 20.75 4.77
CA GLY A 428 13.35 20.78 3.38
C GLY A 428 11.93 20.21 3.23
N THR A 429 11.13 20.90 2.43
CA THR A 429 9.73 20.48 2.16
C THR A 429 9.66 19.09 1.53
N GLU A 430 10.69 18.74 0.75
CA GLU A 430 10.83 17.46 0.05
C GLU A 430 11.19 16.29 0.98
N LYS A 431 11.47 16.55 2.28
CA LYS A 431 11.86 15.55 3.29
C LYS A 431 10.82 15.36 4.40
N VAL A 432 9.74 16.15 4.40
CA VAL A 432 8.74 16.15 5.46
C VAL A 432 7.37 15.79 4.89
N CYS A 433 6.70 14.82 5.47
CA CYS A 433 5.32 14.46 5.11
C CYS A 433 4.53 13.97 6.30
N HIS A 434 3.20 13.90 6.14
CA HIS A 434 2.33 13.23 7.09
C HIS A 434 2.34 11.72 6.91
N ILE A 435 2.01 11.00 7.99
CA ILE A 435 1.82 9.56 7.96
C ILE A 435 0.39 9.24 7.50
N ALA A 436 0.23 8.22 6.65
CA ALA A 436 -1.08 7.74 6.25
C ALA A 436 -1.76 6.95 7.36
N ASN A 437 -3.09 6.96 7.32
CA ASN A 437 -3.94 6.08 8.10
C ASN A 437 -4.90 5.34 7.17
N PHE A 438 -4.87 4.00 7.18
CA PHE A 438 -5.78 3.17 6.42
C PHE A 438 -6.99 2.79 7.28
N GLY A 439 -8.10 3.52 7.08
CA GLY A 439 -9.37 3.18 7.71
C GLY A 439 -9.91 1.87 7.13
N ARG A 440 -10.26 0.93 8.02
CA ARG A 440 -10.75 -0.40 7.65
C ARG A 440 -12.25 -0.51 7.84
N PHE A 441 -12.85 -1.45 7.12
CA PHE A 441 -14.23 -1.84 7.37
C PHE A 441 -14.35 -2.49 8.76
N GLY A 442 -15.00 -1.80 9.70
CA GLY A 442 -15.39 -2.35 10.99
C GLY A 442 -16.83 -2.86 10.96
N VAL A 443 -17.24 -3.63 11.97
CA VAL A 443 -18.57 -4.29 12.00
C VAL A 443 -19.72 -3.31 11.77
N LYS A 444 -19.75 -2.20 12.52
CA LYS A 444 -20.83 -1.19 12.42
C LYS A 444 -20.89 -0.51 11.05
N THR A 445 -19.72 -0.13 10.52
CA THR A 445 -19.63 0.56 9.23
C THR A 445 -20.01 -0.36 8.07
N THR A 446 -19.57 -1.61 8.13
CA THR A 446 -19.88 -2.61 7.09
C THR A 446 -21.38 -2.86 7.00
N ILE A 447 -22.05 -3.09 8.14
CA ILE A 447 -23.51 -3.30 8.16
C ILE A 447 -24.25 -2.08 7.61
N LYS A 448 -23.83 -0.86 7.96
CA LYS A 448 -24.45 0.39 7.44
C LYS A 448 -24.20 0.59 5.96
N ASP A 449 -22.98 0.35 5.47
CA ASP A 449 -22.67 0.46 4.04
C ASP A 449 -23.46 -0.57 3.22
N LEU A 450 -23.53 -1.83 3.68
CA LEU A 450 -24.34 -2.87 3.04
C LEU A 450 -25.83 -2.52 3.05
N ALA A 451 -26.36 -2.03 4.18
CA ALA A 451 -27.75 -1.59 4.26
C ALA A 451 -28.04 -0.45 3.28
N ARG A 452 -27.13 0.53 3.16
CA ARG A 452 -27.26 1.66 2.24
C ARG A 452 -27.30 1.22 0.78
N ILE A 453 -26.35 0.39 0.35
CA ILE A 453 -26.27 -0.01 -1.07
C ILE A 453 -27.39 -0.97 -1.48
N HIS A 454 -27.96 -1.72 -0.53
CA HIS A 454 -29.14 -2.57 -0.76
C HIS A 454 -30.47 -1.86 -0.47
N GLU A 455 -30.45 -0.53 -0.22
CA GLU A 455 -31.63 0.31 0.05
C GLU A 455 -32.50 -0.22 1.20
N LEU A 456 -31.87 -0.84 2.21
CA LEU A 456 -32.55 -1.35 3.39
C LEU A 456 -32.97 -0.20 4.32
N ASP A 457 -33.94 -0.48 5.21
CA ASP A 457 -34.44 0.51 6.14
C ASP A 457 -33.32 1.12 7.01
N PHE A 458 -33.12 2.43 6.83
CA PHE A 458 -32.08 3.19 7.51
C PHE A 458 -32.28 3.25 9.03
N VAL A 459 -33.53 3.34 9.50
CA VAL A 459 -33.84 3.44 10.93
C VAL A 459 -33.56 2.11 11.61
N LEU A 460 -34.00 0.99 11.00
CA LEU A 460 -33.75 -0.35 11.50
C LEU A 460 -32.26 -0.71 11.47
N SER A 461 -31.52 -0.31 10.44
CA SER A 461 -30.07 -0.56 10.35
C SER A 461 -29.28 0.22 11.40
N ASN A 462 -29.63 1.48 11.67
CA ASN A 462 -29.04 2.26 12.76
C ASN A 462 -29.38 1.68 14.12
N LYS A 463 -30.62 1.23 14.32
CA LYS A 463 -31.07 0.61 15.56
C LYS A 463 -30.34 -0.72 15.80
N LEU A 464 -30.19 -1.56 14.77
CA LEU A 464 -29.39 -2.77 14.83
C LEU A 464 -27.96 -2.48 15.32
N THR A 465 -27.28 -1.56 14.65
CA THR A 465 -25.88 -1.22 14.97
C THR A 465 -25.71 -0.48 16.30
N SER A 466 -26.78 0.10 16.86
CA SER A 466 -26.74 0.69 18.21
C SER A 466 -26.64 -0.35 19.33
N TYR A 467 -27.01 -1.60 19.05
CA TYR A 467 -26.90 -2.71 20.00
C TYR A 467 -25.55 -3.43 19.95
N PHE A 468 -24.69 -3.08 18.99
CA PHE A 468 -23.36 -3.66 18.90
C PHE A 468 -22.45 -3.14 20.01
N SER A 469 -21.63 -4.02 20.54
CA SER A 469 -20.65 -3.69 21.56
C SER A 469 -19.59 -2.69 21.05
N VAL A 470 -18.80 -2.16 21.96
CA VAL A 470 -17.63 -1.33 21.62
C VAL A 470 -16.38 -2.20 21.40
N ASN A 471 -16.50 -3.52 21.63
CA ASN A 471 -15.38 -4.43 21.49
C ASN A 471 -14.94 -4.54 20.00
N PRO A 472 -13.73 -4.10 19.63
CA PRO A 472 -13.25 -4.19 18.26
C PRO A 472 -13.02 -5.63 17.78
N ASP A 473 -12.83 -6.58 18.70
CA ASP A 473 -12.54 -7.99 18.40
C ASP A 473 -13.80 -8.85 18.29
N ALA A 474 -14.99 -8.25 18.53
CA ALA A 474 -16.25 -8.99 18.43
C ALA A 474 -16.54 -9.39 16.96
N SER A 475 -16.88 -10.66 16.75
CA SER A 475 -17.28 -11.13 15.42
C SER A 475 -18.65 -10.54 15.02
N VAL A 476 -18.87 -10.39 13.71
CA VAL A 476 -20.18 -9.96 13.18
C VAL A 476 -21.28 -10.89 13.65
N GLU A 477 -21.02 -12.18 13.68
CA GLU A 477 -21.99 -13.19 14.07
C GLU A 477 -22.41 -13.01 15.54
N ASP A 478 -21.46 -12.76 16.45
CA ASP A 478 -21.74 -12.55 17.85
C ASP A 478 -22.52 -11.24 18.07
N GLU A 479 -22.15 -10.17 17.38
CA GLU A 479 -22.84 -8.89 17.43
C GLU A 479 -24.29 -8.99 16.91
N ILE A 480 -24.51 -9.66 15.79
CA ILE A 480 -25.85 -9.88 15.23
C ILE A 480 -26.68 -10.77 16.17
N LYS A 481 -26.11 -11.85 16.71
CA LYS A 481 -26.79 -12.73 17.68
C LYS A 481 -27.16 -11.99 18.95
N ALA A 482 -26.27 -11.15 19.49
CA ALA A 482 -26.52 -10.34 20.66
C ALA A 482 -27.63 -9.31 20.41
N ALA A 483 -27.56 -8.58 19.31
CA ALA A 483 -28.57 -7.61 18.92
C ALA A 483 -29.94 -8.28 18.69
N PHE A 484 -29.97 -9.45 18.09
CA PHE A 484 -31.19 -10.22 17.89
C PHE A 484 -31.85 -10.62 19.23
N LYS A 485 -31.07 -11.10 20.20
CA LYS A 485 -31.56 -11.42 21.54
C LYS A 485 -32.11 -10.19 22.26
N ILE A 486 -31.44 -9.04 22.14
CA ILE A 486 -31.88 -7.77 22.73
C ILE A 486 -33.21 -7.34 22.11
N ALA A 487 -33.32 -7.38 20.75
CA ALA A 487 -34.54 -7.02 20.04
C ALA A 487 -35.72 -7.92 20.42
N GLN A 488 -35.50 -9.22 20.56
CA GLN A 488 -36.54 -10.15 21.06
C GLN A 488 -36.99 -9.82 22.48
N LYS A 489 -36.04 -9.57 23.41
CA LYS A 489 -36.35 -9.21 24.80
C LYS A 489 -37.15 -7.89 24.90
N LYS A 490 -36.84 -6.93 24.04
CA LYS A 490 -37.52 -5.63 23.94
C LYS A 490 -38.81 -5.69 23.11
N LYS A 491 -39.18 -6.85 22.56
CA LYS A 491 -40.39 -7.06 21.73
C LYS A 491 -40.40 -6.17 20.47
N GLU A 492 -39.22 -5.93 19.86
CA GLU A 492 -39.05 -5.11 18.67
C GLU A 492 -39.24 -5.99 17.42
N HIS A 493 -40.48 -6.26 17.07
CA HIS A 493 -40.86 -7.23 16.03
C HIS A 493 -40.29 -6.86 14.66
N ASP A 494 -40.28 -5.56 14.30
CA ASP A 494 -39.78 -5.08 13.01
C ASP A 494 -38.27 -5.29 12.90
N LEU A 495 -37.51 -5.03 13.97
CA LEU A 495 -36.06 -5.25 13.98
C LEU A 495 -35.72 -6.76 13.91
N VAL A 496 -36.48 -7.59 14.63
CA VAL A 496 -36.32 -9.05 14.56
C VAL A 496 -36.57 -9.57 13.15
N LYS A 497 -37.61 -9.08 12.48
CA LYS A 497 -37.94 -9.39 11.09
C LYS A 497 -36.82 -8.93 10.16
N PHE A 498 -36.40 -7.67 10.27
CA PHE A 498 -35.30 -7.08 9.48
C PHE A 498 -34.01 -7.90 9.56
N ILE A 499 -33.58 -8.33 10.76
CA ILE A 499 -32.38 -9.16 10.93
C ILE A 499 -32.53 -10.49 10.22
N LYS A 500 -33.68 -11.15 10.33
CA LYS A 500 -33.95 -12.45 9.70
C LYS A 500 -33.94 -12.36 8.17
N GLU A 501 -34.59 -11.36 7.60
CA GLU A 501 -34.67 -11.15 6.16
C GLU A 501 -33.31 -10.86 5.53
N ASN A 502 -32.44 -10.19 6.27
CA ASN A 502 -31.10 -9.80 5.78
C ASN A 502 -29.97 -10.69 6.32
N GLN A 503 -30.30 -11.87 6.86
CA GLN A 503 -29.32 -12.76 7.51
C GLN A 503 -28.18 -13.17 6.58
N LYS A 504 -28.46 -13.46 5.29
CA LYS A 504 -27.43 -13.84 4.32
C LYS A 504 -26.42 -12.69 4.13
N LEU A 505 -26.91 -11.47 3.99
CA LEU A 505 -26.06 -10.27 3.81
C LEU A 505 -25.19 -10.02 5.03
N PHE A 506 -25.78 -10.10 6.23
CA PHE A 506 -25.06 -9.75 7.46
C PHE A 506 -24.12 -10.86 7.97
N LEU A 507 -24.44 -12.14 7.76
CA LEU A 507 -23.64 -13.25 8.28
C LEU A 507 -22.72 -13.92 7.26
N LYS A 508 -22.94 -13.74 5.94
CA LYS A 508 -22.09 -14.34 4.90
C LYS A 508 -21.25 -13.31 4.16
N ILE A 509 -21.80 -12.11 3.91
CA ILE A 509 -21.13 -11.07 3.12
C ILE A 509 -20.32 -10.14 4.02
N ALA A 510 -20.93 -9.59 5.08
CA ALA A 510 -20.25 -8.65 5.96
C ALA A 510 -18.92 -9.15 6.55
N PRO A 511 -18.78 -10.41 7.05
CA PRO A 511 -17.53 -10.93 7.60
C PRO A 511 -16.37 -10.88 6.60
N LYS A 512 -16.66 -11.12 5.31
CA LYS A 512 -15.63 -11.07 4.25
C LYS A 512 -15.07 -9.67 4.04
N MET A 513 -15.87 -8.63 4.24
CA MET A 513 -15.44 -7.23 4.06
C MET A 513 -14.68 -6.67 5.26
N ILE A 514 -14.93 -7.17 6.48
CA ILE A 514 -14.32 -6.64 7.70
C ILE A 514 -12.81 -6.79 7.68
N GLY A 515 -12.11 -5.71 8.08
CA GLY A 515 -10.65 -5.64 8.06
C GLY A 515 -10.03 -5.20 6.73
N MET A 516 -10.79 -5.22 5.61
CA MET A 516 -10.32 -4.65 4.33
C MET A 516 -10.18 -3.12 4.45
N ILE A 517 -9.33 -2.54 3.62
CA ILE A 517 -9.16 -1.09 3.56
C ILE A 517 -10.39 -0.46 2.92
N ARG A 518 -11.00 0.49 3.62
CA ARG A 518 -12.16 1.25 3.17
C ARG A 518 -11.79 2.60 2.58
N HIS A 519 -10.82 3.27 3.18
CA HIS A 519 -10.31 4.56 2.72
C HIS A 519 -8.93 4.83 3.31
N THR A 520 -8.17 5.69 2.63
CA THR A 520 -6.93 6.26 3.15
C THR A 520 -7.18 7.66 3.66
N GLY A 521 -6.63 7.96 4.82
CA GLY A 521 -6.65 9.26 5.47
C GLY A 521 -5.25 9.71 5.88
N ARG A 522 -5.13 10.94 6.35
CA ARG A 522 -3.95 11.47 7.00
C ARG A 522 -4.02 11.19 8.50
N HIS A 523 -2.93 10.73 9.11
CA HIS A 523 -2.82 10.62 10.57
C HIS A 523 -2.97 12.02 11.20
N ALA A 524 -3.66 12.10 12.34
CA ALA A 524 -4.01 13.40 12.93
C ALA A 524 -2.78 14.17 13.45
N SER A 525 -1.76 13.44 13.95
CA SER A 525 -0.59 14.00 14.63
C SER A 525 0.75 13.61 14.00
N GLY A 526 0.79 12.47 13.30
CA GLY A 526 2.04 11.87 12.84
C GLY A 526 2.67 12.64 11.68
N ILE A 527 3.83 13.21 11.92
CA ILE A 527 4.70 13.82 10.92
C ILE A 527 5.98 12.99 10.81
N LEU A 528 6.41 12.73 9.58
CA LEU A 528 7.66 12.04 9.28
C LEU A 528 8.67 13.04 8.75
N VAL A 529 9.91 12.91 9.23
CA VAL A 529 11.08 13.61 8.68
C VAL A 529 12.07 12.56 8.18
N SER A 530 12.48 12.70 6.93
CA SER A 530 13.42 11.79 6.25
C SER A 530 14.83 12.43 6.13
N ASN A 531 15.87 11.60 6.15
CA ASN A 531 17.23 12.04 5.84
C ASN A 531 17.46 12.26 4.33
N LYS A 532 16.62 11.69 3.47
CA LYS A 532 16.63 11.81 2.01
C LYS A 532 15.37 12.51 1.53
N GLU A 533 15.39 13.04 0.32
CA GLU A 533 14.16 13.44 -0.35
C GLU A 533 13.17 12.28 -0.41
N LEU A 534 11.92 12.54 -0.11
CA LEU A 534 10.87 11.50 0.00
C LEU A 534 10.74 10.66 -1.29
N VAL A 535 10.87 11.31 -2.45
CA VAL A 535 10.80 10.63 -3.76
C VAL A 535 11.92 9.59 -3.93
N ASN A 536 13.08 9.83 -3.33
CA ASN A 536 14.25 8.96 -3.35
C ASN A 536 14.37 8.07 -2.10
N SER A 537 13.35 8.11 -1.22
CA SER A 537 13.33 7.32 0.01
C SER A 537 12.91 5.86 -0.25
N GLU A 538 13.19 5.02 0.72
CA GLU A 538 12.76 3.61 0.74
C GLU A 538 11.34 3.44 1.32
N LEU A 539 10.58 4.54 1.33
CA LEU A 539 9.24 4.64 1.86
C LEU A 539 8.24 4.81 0.70
N PRO A 540 7.20 3.97 0.60
CA PRO A 540 6.15 4.24 -0.38
C PRO A 540 5.42 5.53 -0.05
N LEU A 541 5.06 6.28 -1.07
CA LEU A 541 4.32 7.53 -0.95
C LEU A 541 2.92 7.41 -1.55
N LEU A 542 2.01 8.26 -1.08
CA LEU A 542 0.68 8.46 -1.62
C LEU A 542 0.39 9.97 -1.72
N LYS A 543 -0.59 10.34 -2.55
CA LYS A 543 -1.11 11.71 -2.63
C LYS A 543 -2.55 11.78 -2.15
N LEU A 544 -2.81 12.54 -1.09
CA LEU A 544 -4.14 12.76 -0.53
C LEU A 544 -4.49 14.24 -0.61
N LYS A 545 -5.51 14.58 -1.40
CA LYS A 545 -5.98 15.97 -1.59
C LYS A 545 -4.87 16.95 -1.97
N GLY A 546 -3.89 16.48 -2.75
CA GLY A 546 -2.74 17.27 -3.19
C GLY A 546 -1.51 17.24 -2.27
N GLU A 547 -1.63 16.70 -1.06
CA GLU A 547 -0.52 16.56 -0.11
C GLU A 547 0.13 15.18 -0.23
N THR A 548 1.46 15.12 -0.07
CA THR A 548 2.21 13.85 0.00
C THR A 548 2.10 13.29 1.41
N VAL A 549 1.78 11.99 1.49
CA VAL A 549 1.76 11.22 2.74
C VAL A 549 2.51 9.91 2.54
N THR A 550 2.88 9.24 3.64
CA THR A 550 3.47 7.90 3.53
C THR A 550 2.48 6.90 2.95
N GLY A 551 2.96 5.87 2.29
CA GLY A 551 2.15 4.72 1.86
C GLY A 551 2.05 3.61 2.91
N VAL A 552 2.70 3.76 4.06
CA VAL A 552 2.71 2.82 5.19
C VAL A 552 2.22 3.50 6.46
N GLN A 553 1.84 2.70 7.47
CA GLN A 553 1.25 3.17 8.71
C GLN A 553 2.21 3.11 9.89
N GLU A 554 1.91 3.93 10.89
CA GLU A 554 2.51 3.85 12.24
C GLU A 554 1.43 4.13 13.28
N GLY A 555 1.35 3.28 14.30
CA GLY A 555 0.40 3.40 15.41
C GLY A 555 -0.49 2.17 15.58
N GLY A 556 -0.96 1.91 16.80
CA GLY A 556 -1.63 0.66 17.15
C GLY A 556 -0.67 -0.53 16.99
N ASP A 557 -1.08 -1.52 16.20
CA ASP A 557 -0.26 -2.71 15.91
C ASP A 557 0.69 -2.51 14.70
N ALA A 558 0.57 -1.40 13.96
CA ALA A 558 1.39 -1.10 12.79
C ALA A 558 2.63 -0.29 13.19
N ARG A 559 3.81 -0.82 12.90
CA ARG A 559 5.12 -0.19 13.14
C ARG A 559 5.96 -0.08 11.88
N GLU A 560 5.29 0.10 10.75
CA GLU A 560 5.93 0.00 9.45
C GLU A 560 6.92 1.15 9.22
N VAL A 561 6.60 2.37 9.67
CA VAL A 561 7.47 3.55 9.52
C VAL A 561 8.75 3.39 10.35
N SER A 562 8.61 3.02 11.63
CA SER A 562 9.77 2.84 12.51
C SER A 562 10.61 1.62 12.14
N GLU A 563 9.99 0.52 11.72
CA GLU A 563 10.71 -0.69 11.25
C GLU A 563 11.49 -0.44 9.95
N LEU A 564 11.02 0.49 9.10
CA LEU A 564 11.75 1.00 7.93
C LEU A 564 12.80 2.06 8.30
N GLY A 565 13.06 2.30 9.58
CA GLY A 565 14.13 3.16 10.08
C GLY A 565 13.82 4.66 10.06
N TYR A 566 12.57 5.05 9.87
CA TYR A 566 12.15 6.46 9.86
C TYR A 566 11.68 6.93 11.23
N CYS A 567 11.75 8.25 11.44
CA CYS A 567 11.28 8.91 12.65
C CYS A 567 9.86 9.43 12.47
N LYS A 568 8.95 9.01 13.37
CA LYS A 568 7.64 9.61 13.56
C LYS A 568 7.72 10.64 14.67
N LEU A 569 7.20 11.83 14.41
CA LEU A 569 6.95 12.86 15.40
C LEU A 569 5.44 12.98 15.60
N ASP A 570 4.94 12.70 16.80
CA ASP A 570 3.52 12.88 17.13
C ASP A 570 3.28 14.27 17.69
N ILE A 571 2.73 15.17 16.86
CA ILE A 571 2.42 16.55 17.22
C ILE A 571 0.90 16.69 17.31
N LEU A 572 0.35 16.78 18.53
CA LEU A 572 -1.09 16.88 18.79
C LEU A 572 -1.50 18.31 19.13
N GLY A 573 -2.33 18.89 18.29
CA GLY A 573 -2.97 20.20 18.57
C GLY A 573 -4.16 20.04 19.53
N LEU A 574 -3.97 20.36 20.80
CA LEU A 574 -4.99 20.25 21.84
C LEU A 574 -5.78 21.54 22.01
N LYS A 575 -7.13 21.45 21.92
CA LYS A 575 -8.01 22.58 22.23
C LYS A 575 -7.89 23.07 23.69
N ASN A 576 -7.63 22.14 24.61
CA ASN A 576 -7.44 22.49 26.03
C ASN A 576 -6.19 23.34 26.23
N ALA A 577 -5.08 23.03 25.54
CA ALA A 577 -3.88 23.85 25.54
C ALA A 577 -4.17 25.27 25.01
N SER A 578 -4.95 25.39 23.92
CA SER A 578 -5.37 26.69 23.38
C SER A 578 -6.20 27.51 24.38
N ILE A 579 -7.09 26.85 25.13
CA ILE A 579 -7.90 27.54 26.18
C ILE A 579 -7.00 28.03 27.31
N ILE A 580 -6.05 27.22 27.77
CA ILE A 580 -5.09 27.57 28.83
C ILE A 580 -4.23 28.75 28.39
N ASN A 581 -3.62 28.67 27.17
CA ASN A 581 -2.81 29.76 26.63
C ASN A 581 -3.59 31.06 26.47
N LYS A 582 -4.84 30.99 26.02
CA LYS A 582 -5.72 32.15 25.98
C LYS A 582 -6.03 32.71 27.37
N GLY A 583 -6.18 31.83 28.36
CA GLY A 583 -6.33 32.22 29.76
C GLY A 583 -5.11 32.97 30.29
N PHE A 584 -3.90 32.46 30.06
CA PHE A 584 -2.65 33.13 30.43
C PHE A 584 -2.53 34.50 29.76
N LYS A 585 -2.80 34.58 28.45
CA LYS A 585 -2.77 35.86 27.74
C LYS A 585 -3.77 36.88 28.30
N LEU A 586 -4.96 36.47 28.65
CA LEU A 586 -5.95 37.36 29.30
C LEU A 586 -5.49 37.83 30.69
N ILE A 587 -4.79 36.98 31.44
CA ILE A 587 -4.20 37.35 32.75
C ILE A 587 -3.05 38.33 32.55
N GLU A 588 -2.16 38.08 31.59
CA GLU A 588 -1.07 38.98 31.22
C GLU A 588 -1.62 40.36 30.79
N ASP A 589 -2.58 40.39 29.86
CA ASP A 589 -3.19 41.62 29.34
C ASP A 589 -3.91 42.43 30.44
N ARG A 590 -4.50 41.72 31.43
CA ARG A 590 -5.30 42.39 32.49
C ARG A 590 -4.48 42.79 33.70
N TYR A 591 -3.47 42.01 34.05
CA TYR A 591 -2.75 42.17 35.33
C TYR A 591 -1.25 42.42 35.17
N GLY A 592 -0.72 42.33 33.95
CA GLY A 592 0.72 42.44 33.68
C GLY A 592 1.58 41.29 34.26
N ILE A 593 0.94 40.19 34.61
CA ILE A 593 1.62 39.00 35.17
C ILE A 593 1.95 38.07 34.01
N LYS A 594 3.28 37.81 33.80
CA LYS A 594 3.79 36.84 32.83
C LYS A 594 3.91 35.47 33.43
#